data_5812b78ec7c89517b02499be6dd3ee8f
#
_entry.id   5812b78ec7c89517b02499be6dd3ee8f
#
_cell.length_a   1.000
_cell.length_b   1.000
_cell.length_c   1.000
_cell.angle_alpha   90.00
_cell.angle_beta   90.00
_cell.angle_gamma   90.00
#
_symmetry.space_group_name_H-M   'P 1'
#
loop_
_entity.id
_entity.type
_entity.pdbx_description
1 polymer ?
#
loop_
_entity_poly.entity_id
_entity_poly.type
_entity_poly.pdbx_seq_one_letter_code
_entity_poly.pdbx_strand_id
1 'polypeptide(L)'
;PPHPQLQPNTCLSNRDMNLPVIAYIDGGSRGNPGPAGYGVSIETSEGAIINKLTGAIGVATNNNAEYRGLIAALEYLVERQHHDVIIRSDSQLLTRQMSGQYRVKHPTLRKLHIRAKELEALLDNVKYEYIPRELNQRADKLANVAMDETIDAEHTSLPVHSSANPSRPTVLSVGIDIEDVGRVKDLIRRYGDRFTRRIFTNGEIDYCQRRRFPAQHFTGRFSAKEAAMKALGTGRGNGVLWRDIEVIRSGGPPKLKFTGGA
;
A
#
# COMPACT_ATOMS: atom_id res chain seq x y z
N PRO A 1 21.93 -21.85 34.47
CA PRO A 1 20.78 -21.06 34.09
C PRO A 1 19.85 -21.93 33.26
N PRO A 2 18.55 -22.00 33.64
CA PRO A 2 17.60 -22.86 32.94
C PRO A 2 17.13 -22.18 31.64
N HIS A 3 17.00 -23.01 30.60
CA HIS A 3 16.40 -22.65 29.32
C HIS A 3 14.95 -22.17 29.48
N PRO A 4 14.48 -21.17 28.74
CA PRO A 4 13.07 -20.81 28.73
C PRO A 4 12.26 -21.94 28.07
N GLN A 5 11.33 -22.47 28.82
CA GLN A 5 10.36 -23.47 28.34
C GLN A 5 9.38 -22.78 27.37
N LEU A 6 9.35 -23.27 26.14
CA LEU A 6 8.27 -22.98 25.16
C LEU A 6 6.95 -23.46 25.79
N GLN A 7 6.03 -22.54 25.98
CA GLN A 7 4.67 -22.88 26.39
C GLN A 7 3.98 -23.67 25.26
N PRO A 8 3.29 -24.77 25.57
CA PRO A 8 2.59 -25.56 24.55
C PRO A 8 1.43 -24.75 23.98
N ASN A 9 1.34 -24.71 22.65
CA ASN A 9 0.18 -24.26 21.91
C ASN A 9 -1.08 -24.90 22.52
N THR A 10 -2.05 -24.07 22.90
CA THR A 10 -3.37 -24.50 23.33
C THR A 10 -4.00 -25.35 22.22
N CYS A 11 -4.02 -26.66 22.42
CA CYS A 11 -4.80 -27.58 21.60
C CYS A 11 -6.28 -27.20 21.74
N LEU A 12 -6.88 -26.71 20.67
CA LEU A 12 -8.33 -26.49 20.59
C LEU A 12 -9.06 -27.80 20.89
N SER A 13 -10.08 -27.74 21.75
CA SER A 13 -10.86 -28.94 22.09
C SER A 13 -11.69 -29.41 20.88
N ASN A 14 -12.03 -30.68 20.80
CA ASN A 14 -12.85 -31.27 19.73
C ASN A 14 -14.24 -30.59 19.54
N ARG A 15 -14.68 -29.75 20.47
CA ARG A 15 -15.92 -28.95 20.36
C ARG A 15 -15.71 -27.67 19.55
N ASP A 16 -14.49 -27.15 19.49
CA ASP A 16 -14.17 -25.89 18.78
C ASP A 16 -13.98 -26.10 17.27
N MET A 17 -13.86 -27.35 16.83
CA MET A 17 -13.65 -27.72 15.42
C MET A 17 -14.91 -27.60 14.53
N ASN A 18 -16.08 -27.30 15.12
CA ASN A 18 -17.35 -27.23 14.40
C ASN A 18 -17.88 -25.78 14.23
N LEU A 19 -17.16 -24.77 14.70
CA LEU A 19 -17.54 -23.37 14.53
C LEU A 19 -16.71 -22.74 13.41
N PRO A 20 -17.32 -21.86 12.58
CA PRO A 20 -16.60 -21.24 11.50
C PRO A 20 -15.45 -20.37 12.02
N VAL A 21 -14.30 -20.48 11.38
CA VAL A 21 -13.15 -19.61 11.63
C VAL A 21 -13.29 -18.35 10.78
N ILE A 22 -13.03 -17.20 11.37
CA ILE A 22 -13.14 -15.91 10.70
C ILE A 22 -11.74 -15.39 10.41
N ALA A 23 -11.45 -15.12 9.15
CA ALA A 23 -10.21 -14.46 8.74
C ALA A 23 -10.49 -13.02 8.28
N TYR A 24 -10.00 -12.05 9.04
CA TYR A 24 -9.99 -10.63 8.64
C TYR A 24 -8.74 -10.38 7.83
N ILE A 25 -8.90 -9.86 6.63
CA ILE A 25 -7.79 -9.60 5.72
C ILE A 25 -7.76 -8.13 5.29
N ASP A 26 -6.56 -7.60 5.17
CA ASP A 26 -6.29 -6.28 4.59
C ASP A 26 -4.99 -6.31 3.80
N GLY A 27 -4.87 -5.41 2.84
CA GLY A 27 -3.65 -5.22 2.07
C GLY A 27 -3.57 -3.81 1.53
N GLY A 28 -2.39 -3.22 1.65
CA GLY A 28 -2.18 -1.86 1.24
C GLY A 28 -0.82 -1.61 0.60
N SER A 29 -0.68 -0.43 0.03
CA SER A 29 0.61 0.07 -0.45
C SER A 29 0.79 1.54 -0.12
N ARG A 30 2.01 1.94 0.21
CA ARG A 30 2.42 3.34 0.38
C ARG A 30 2.62 3.99 -0.99
N GLY A 31 1.55 4.48 -1.59
CA GLY A 31 1.43 4.79 -3.00
C GLY A 31 0.73 3.65 -3.76
N ASN A 32 0.44 3.81 -5.06
CA ASN A 32 -0.28 2.78 -5.83
C ASN A 32 0.18 2.78 -7.30
N PRO A 33 1.22 1.99 -7.66
CA PRO A 33 1.99 1.07 -6.82
C PRO A 33 2.98 1.75 -5.86
N GLY A 34 3.41 1.00 -4.81
CA GLY A 34 4.40 1.44 -3.83
C GLY A 34 4.76 0.29 -2.87
N PRO A 35 5.62 0.54 -1.85
CA PRO A 35 5.89 -0.42 -0.79
C PRO A 35 4.58 -0.97 -0.25
N ALA A 36 4.41 -2.27 -0.33
CA ALA A 36 3.15 -2.93 -0.10
C ALA A 36 3.28 -4.11 0.88
N GLY A 37 2.22 -4.34 1.62
CA GLY A 37 2.15 -5.41 2.59
C GLY A 37 0.72 -5.83 2.85
N TYR A 38 0.55 -6.97 3.50
CA TYR A 38 -0.75 -7.47 3.92
C TYR A 38 -0.75 -7.83 5.40
N GLY A 39 -1.95 -7.81 5.98
CA GLY A 39 -2.23 -8.26 7.32
C GLY A 39 -3.44 -9.18 7.36
N VAL A 40 -3.37 -10.22 8.19
CA VAL A 40 -4.44 -11.18 8.41
C VAL A 40 -4.61 -11.41 9.91
N SER A 41 -5.84 -11.32 10.42
CA SER A 41 -6.21 -11.77 11.77
C SER A 41 -7.15 -12.95 11.64
N ILE A 42 -6.77 -14.10 12.17
CA ILE A 42 -7.58 -15.32 12.17
C ILE A 42 -8.15 -15.48 13.58
N GLU A 43 -9.47 -15.59 13.67
CA GLU A 43 -10.21 -15.53 14.93
C GLU A 43 -11.27 -16.63 14.99
N THR A 44 -11.62 -17.04 16.20
CA THR A 44 -12.81 -17.87 16.42
C THR A 44 -14.09 -17.03 16.21
N SER A 45 -15.24 -17.68 16.09
CA SER A 45 -16.55 -17.00 16.05
C SER A 45 -16.84 -16.15 17.30
N GLU A 46 -16.17 -16.44 18.42
CA GLU A 46 -16.28 -15.69 19.69
C GLU A 46 -15.30 -14.50 19.77
N GLY A 47 -14.45 -14.30 18.72
CA GLY A 47 -13.49 -13.20 18.63
C GLY A 47 -12.14 -13.45 19.29
N ALA A 48 -11.86 -14.70 19.73
CA ALA A 48 -10.53 -15.07 20.21
C ALA A 48 -9.56 -15.21 19.04
N ILE A 49 -8.35 -14.63 19.17
CA ILE A 49 -7.33 -14.66 18.10
C ILE A 49 -6.68 -16.04 18.07
N ILE A 50 -6.76 -16.73 16.95
CA ILE A 50 -6.08 -17.99 16.66
C ILE A 50 -4.67 -17.71 16.15
N ASN A 51 -4.55 -16.79 15.16
CA ASN A 51 -3.25 -16.44 14.57
C ASN A 51 -3.29 -15.05 13.91
N LYS A 52 -2.11 -14.50 13.67
CA LYS A 52 -1.88 -13.26 12.92
C LYS A 52 -0.82 -13.52 11.87
N LEU A 53 -1.07 -13.10 10.63
CA LEU A 53 -0.11 -13.18 9.54
C LEU A 53 0.16 -11.77 9.01
N THR A 54 1.41 -11.51 8.71
CA THR A 54 1.86 -10.29 8.04
C THR A 54 2.84 -10.66 6.94
N GLY A 55 2.91 -9.86 5.91
CA GLY A 55 3.93 -10.07 4.88
C GLY A 55 4.18 -8.83 4.05
N ALA A 56 5.44 -8.42 4.02
CA ALA A 56 5.96 -7.45 3.08
C ALA A 56 6.06 -8.07 1.69
N ILE A 57 5.60 -7.38 0.65
CA ILE A 57 5.55 -7.91 -0.71
C ILE A 57 6.34 -7.08 -1.73
N GLY A 58 7.14 -6.13 -1.26
CA GLY A 58 7.87 -5.20 -2.12
C GLY A 58 6.94 -4.17 -2.78
N VAL A 59 7.29 -3.68 -3.96
CA VAL A 59 6.49 -2.67 -4.66
C VAL A 59 5.31 -3.32 -5.38
N ALA A 60 4.09 -3.00 -4.95
CA ALA A 60 2.86 -3.52 -5.54
C ALA A 60 1.69 -2.53 -5.42
N THR A 61 0.55 -2.86 -6.04
CA THR A 61 -0.69 -2.10 -5.91
C THR A 61 -1.52 -2.59 -4.71
N ASN A 62 -2.42 -1.76 -4.19
CA ASN A 62 -3.35 -2.15 -3.14
C ASN A 62 -4.08 -3.46 -3.45
N ASN A 63 -4.67 -3.57 -4.64
CA ASN A 63 -5.40 -4.78 -5.02
C ASN A 63 -4.50 -6.04 -5.02
N ASN A 64 -3.22 -5.89 -5.38
CA ASN A 64 -2.27 -7.01 -5.31
C ASN A 64 -2.04 -7.43 -3.86
N ALA A 65 -1.85 -6.44 -2.96
CA ALA A 65 -1.65 -6.68 -1.54
C ALA A 65 -2.87 -7.38 -0.89
N GLU A 66 -4.08 -6.93 -1.21
CA GLU A 66 -5.32 -7.55 -0.75
C GLU A 66 -5.42 -9.03 -1.17
N TYR A 67 -5.13 -9.34 -2.45
CA TYR A 67 -5.10 -10.73 -2.93
C TYR A 67 -4.00 -11.55 -2.26
N ARG A 68 -2.84 -10.98 -1.95
CA ARG A 68 -1.76 -11.66 -1.21
C ARG A 68 -2.19 -11.98 0.22
N GLY A 69 -2.86 -11.06 0.90
CA GLY A 69 -3.45 -11.29 2.22
C GLY A 69 -4.49 -12.43 2.20
N LEU A 70 -5.37 -12.42 1.19
CA LEU A 70 -6.33 -13.51 0.99
C LEU A 70 -5.64 -14.86 0.79
N ILE A 71 -4.64 -14.93 -0.10
CA ILE A 71 -3.90 -16.17 -0.37
C ILE A 71 -3.22 -16.68 0.90
N ALA A 72 -2.55 -15.82 1.66
CA ALA A 72 -1.91 -16.18 2.92
C ALA A 72 -2.91 -16.71 3.97
N ALA A 73 -4.10 -16.09 4.04
CA ALA A 73 -5.18 -16.58 4.89
C ALA A 73 -5.65 -17.98 4.48
N LEU A 74 -5.94 -18.19 3.18
CA LEU A 74 -6.40 -19.47 2.66
C LEU A 74 -5.34 -20.58 2.80
N GLU A 75 -4.06 -20.28 2.54
CA GLU A 75 -2.95 -21.24 2.72
C GLU A 75 -2.86 -21.70 4.19
N TYR A 76 -2.93 -20.78 5.14
CA TYR A 76 -2.94 -21.11 6.56
C TYR A 76 -4.15 -21.99 6.94
N LEU A 77 -5.34 -21.63 6.46
CA LEU A 77 -6.58 -22.34 6.79
C LEU A 77 -6.59 -23.76 6.21
N VAL A 78 -6.09 -23.95 5.00
CA VAL A 78 -5.91 -25.27 4.37
C VAL A 78 -4.87 -26.10 5.16
N GLU A 79 -3.72 -25.54 5.50
CA GLU A 79 -2.67 -26.23 6.26
C GLU A 79 -3.16 -26.68 7.63
N ARG A 80 -4.03 -25.89 8.26
CA ARG A 80 -4.60 -26.21 9.59
C ARG A 80 -5.90 -27.02 9.54
N GLN A 81 -6.33 -27.43 8.34
CA GLN A 81 -7.53 -28.25 8.13
C GLN A 81 -8.80 -27.62 8.70
N HIS A 82 -8.92 -26.27 8.59
CA HIS A 82 -10.18 -25.61 8.88
C HIS A 82 -11.14 -25.80 7.70
N HIS A 83 -12.37 -26.21 7.97
CA HIS A 83 -13.35 -26.58 6.93
C HIS A 83 -14.33 -25.43 6.62
N ASP A 84 -14.90 -24.83 7.64
CA ASP A 84 -15.84 -23.72 7.53
C ASP A 84 -15.16 -22.37 7.81
N VAL A 85 -15.13 -21.51 6.81
CA VAL A 85 -14.35 -20.26 6.84
C VAL A 85 -15.19 -19.08 6.40
N ILE A 86 -15.07 -17.97 7.15
CA ILE A 86 -15.60 -16.66 6.75
C ILE A 86 -14.43 -15.72 6.53
N ILE A 87 -14.27 -15.25 5.29
CA ILE A 87 -13.28 -14.22 4.94
C ILE A 87 -13.95 -12.85 4.99
N ARG A 88 -13.44 -11.96 5.83
CA ARG A 88 -13.89 -10.58 5.98
C ARG A 88 -12.86 -9.60 5.46
N SER A 89 -13.29 -8.66 4.62
CA SER A 89 -12.44 -7.61 4.07
C SER A 89 -13.23 -6.32 3.84
N ASP A 90 -12.56 -5.18 3.94
CA ASP A 90 -13.08 -3.86 3.57
C ASP A 90 -12.86 -3.53 2.08
N SER A 91 -12.36 -4.48 1.30
CA SER A 91 -12.28 -4.40 -0.16
C SER A 91 -13.54 -4.96 -0.82
N GLN A 92 -14.44 -4.07 -1.24
CA GLN A 92 -15.61 -4.47 -2.04
C GLN A 92 -15.21 -5.16 -3.34
N LEU A 93 -14.10 -4.72 -3.95
CA LEU A 93 -13.64 -5.28 -5.21
C LEU A 93 -13.25 -6.76 -5.02
N LEU A 94 -12.41 -7.03 -4.02
CA LEU A 94 -11.96 -8.40 -3.72
C LEU A 94 -13.13 -9.32 -3.40
N THR A 95 -13.99 -8.92 -2.46
CA THR A 95 -15.13 -9.73 -2.02
C THR A 95 -16.09 -10.06 -3.16
N ARG A 96 -16.39 -9.07 -4.04
CA ARG A 96 -17.26 -9.28 -5.20
C ARG A 96 -16.58 -10.09 -6.31
N GLN A 97 -15.27 -10.03 -6.46
CA GLN A 97 -14.53 -10.87 -7.40
C GLN A 97 -14.50 -12.33 -6.93
N MET A 98 -14.25 -12.56 -5.65
CA MET A 98 -14.22 -13.92 -5.08
C MET A 98 -15.59 -14.58 -5.02
N SER A 99 -16.65 -13.81 -4.76
CA SER A 99 -18.05 -14.30 -4.84
C SER A 99 -18.60 -14.44 -6.28
N GLY A 100 -17.78 -14.15 -7.31
CA GLY A 100 -18.18 -14.31 -8.72
C GLY A 100 -19.07 -13.19 -9.27
N GLN A 101 -19.37 -12.15 -8.47
CA GLN A 101 -20.18 -11.01 -8.92
C GLN A 101 -19.44 -10.10 -9.89
N TYR A 102 -18.09 -9.99 -9.77
CA TYR A 102 -17.27 -9.18 -10.64
C TYR A 102 -16.21 -10.02 -11.35
N ARG A 103 -15.97 -9.72 -12.64
CA ARG A 103 -14.91 -10.36 -13.43
C ARG A 103 -13.56 -9.71 -13.12
N VAL A 104 -12.52 -10.54 -12.97
CA VAL A 104 -11.13 -10.08 -12.86
C VAL A 104 -10.57 -9.83 -14.25
N LYS A 105 -10.40 -8.55 -14.64
CA LYS A 105 -9.90 -8.16 -15.97
C LYS A 105 -8.39 -8.03 -16.03
N HIS A 106 -7.76 -7.57 -14.95
CA HIS A 106 -6.32 -7.29 -14.92
C HIS A 106 -5.49 -8.59 -14.94
N PRO A 107 -4.53 -8.77 -15.85
CA PRO A 107 -3.80 -10.03 -16.02
C PRO A 107 -3.08 -10.52 -14.75
N THR A 108 -2.43 -9.61 -14.04
CA THR A 108 -1.71 -9.94 -12.80
C THR A 108 -2.66 -10.39 -11.69
N LEU A 109 -3.77 -9.67 -11.49
CA LEU A 109 -4.78 -10.03 -10.50
C LEU A 109 -5.48 -11.34 -10.86
N ARG A 110 -5.63 -11.65 -12.16
CA ARG A 110 -6.22 -12.90 -12.62
C ARG A 110 -5.41 -14.12 -12.15
N LYS A 111 -4.08 -14.03 -12.16
CA LYS A 111 -3.21 -15.10 -11.64
C LYS A 111 -3.43 -15.31 -10.14
N LEU A 112 -3.50 -14.24 -9.37
CA LEU A 112 -3.76 -14.29 -7.92
C LEU A 112 -5.18 -14.83 -7.62
N HIS A 113 -6.17 -14.38 -8.38
CA HIS A 113 -7.54 -14.87 -8.27
C HIS A 113 -7.64 -16.39 -8.54
N ILE A 114 -6.97 -16.89 -9.60
CA ILE A 114 -6.92 -18.32 -9.90
C ILE A 114 -6.30 -19.06 -8.71
N ARG A 115 -5.16 -18.60 -8.18
CA ARG A 115 -4.52 -19.22 -7.03
C ARG A 115 -5.42 -19.24 -5.78
N ALA A 116 -6.11 -18.12 -5.51
CA ALA A 116 -7.07 -18.04 -4.42
C ALA A 116 -8.24 -19.05 -4.59
N LYS A 117 -8.74 -19.20 -5.82
CA LYS A 117 -9.80 -20.18 -6.13
C LYS A 117 -9.32 -21.64 -6.02
N GLU A 118 -8.08 -21.93 -6.35
CA GLU A 118 -7.47 -23.24 -6.14
C GLU A 118 -7.42 -23.61 -4.65
N LEU A 119 -7.02 -22.67 -3.80
CA LEU A 119 -6.99 -22.85 -2.35
C LEU A 119 -8.38 -22.95 -1.74
N GLU A 120 -9.31 -22.10 -2.19
CA GLU A 120 -10.72 -22.14 -1.77
C GLU A 120 -11.35 -23.53 -2.04
N ALA A 121 -11.01 -24.14 -3.19
CA ALA A 121 -11.53 -25.47 -3.54
C ALA A 121 -11.03 -26.61 -2.64
N LEU A 122 -10.03 -26.38 -1.80
CA LEU A 122 -9.53 -27.32 -0.80
C LEU A 122 -10.24 -27.17 0.57
N LEU A 123 -11.13 -26.20 0.70
CA LEU A 123 -11.95 -25.95 1.89
C LEU A 123 -13.40 -26.36 1.61
N ASP A 124 -14.13 -26.78 2.63
CA ASP A 124 -15.50 -27.29 2.44
C ASP A 124 -16.50 -26.16 2.19
N ASN A 125 -16.37 -25.08 2.97
CA ASN A 125 -17.27 -23.92 2.88
C ASN A 125 -16.50 -22.61 3.12
N VAL A 126 -16.48 -21.73 2.12
CA VAL A 126 -15.85 -20.40 2.23
C VAL A 126 -16.87 -19.32 1.89
N LYS A 127 -17.10 -18.41 2.83
CA LYS A 127 -17.97 -17.27 2.67
C LYS A 127 -17.16 -15.97 2.65
N TYR A 128 -17.43 -15.08 1.71
CA TYR A 128 -16.81 -13.77 1.62
C TYR A 128 -17.78 -12.69 2.09
N GLU A 129 -17.37 -11.90 3.07
CA GLU A 129 -18.16 -10.82 3.65
C GLU A 129 -17.41 -9.49 3.53
N TYR A 130 -18.06 -8.50 2.92
CA TYR A 130 -17.60 -7.12 2.99
C TYR A 130 -17.93 -6.54 4.36
N ILE A 131 -16.96 -5.87 4.98
CA ILE A 131 -17.13 -5.14 6.23
C ILE A 131 -16.63 -3.70 6.07
N PRO A 132 -17.21 -2.73 6.79
CA PRO A 132 -16.66 -1.39 6.89
C PRO A 132 -15.24 -1.40 7.48
N ARG A 133 -14.39 -0.45 7.05
CA ARG A 133 -12.99 -0.36 7.47
C ARG A 133 -12.82 -0.27 8.98
N GLU A 134 -13.76 0.38 9.65
CA GLU A 134 -13.79 0.53 11.11
C GLU A 134 -13.86 -0.82 11.84
N LEU A 135 -14.39 -1.84 11.17
CA LEU A 135 -14.47 -3.22 11.70
C LEU A 135 -13.27 -4.08 11.30
N ASN A 136 -12.38 -3.58 10.41
CA ASN A 136 -11.17 -4.28 9.93
C ASN A 136 -9.87 -3.81 10.58
N GLN A 137 -9.92 -3.08 11.68
CA GLN A 137 -8.76 -2.40 12.29
C GLN A 137 -7.59 -3.32 12.63
N ARG A 138 -7.83 -4.59 12.97
CA ARG A 138 -6.75 -5.54 13.33
C ARG A 138 -5.92 -5.89 12.09
N ALA A 139 -6.56 -6.24 11.00
CA ALA A 139 -5.88 -6.55 9.74
C ALA A 139 -5.23 -5.29 9.14
N ASP A 140 -5.88 -4.13 9.20
CA ASP A 140 -5.31 -2.84 8.77
C ASP A 140 -4.00 -2.51 9.53
N LYS A 141 -3.96 -2.66 10.85
CA LYS A 141 -2.73 -2.47 11.64
C LYS A 141 -1.62 -3.42 11.23
N LEU A 142 -1.93 -4.70 11.00
CA LEU A 142 -0.96 -5.70 10.56
C LEU A 142 -0.43 -5.39 9.15
N ALA A 143 -1.28 -4.98 8.23
CA ALA A 143 -0.88 -4.56 6.90
C ALA A 143 0.02 -3.31 6.93
N ASN A 144 -0.27 -2.35 7.81
CA ASN A 144 0.56 -1.17 8.01
C ASN A 144 1.97 -1.54 8.51
N VAL A 145 2.09 -2.43 9.50
CA VAL A 145 3.40 -2.94 9.97
C VAL A 145 4.17 -3.59 8.83
N ALA A 146 3.53 -4.45 8.04
CA ALA A 146 4.17 -5.11 6.91
C ALA A 146 4.63 -4.15 5.80
N MET A 147 3.89 -3.06 5.57
CA MET A 147 4.33 -2.01 4.64
C MET A 147 5.54 -1.23 5.16
N ASP A 148 5.61 -0.98 6.47
CA ASP A 148 6.73 -0.28 7.09
C ASP A 148 7.99 -1.15 7.08
N GLU A 149 7.87 -2.47 7.32
CA GLU A 149 8.97 -3.45 7.17
C GLU A 149 9.52 -3.51 5.73
N THR A 150 8.67 -3.32 4.71
CA THR A 150 9.12 -3.24 3.31
C THR A 150 10.03 -2.03 3.10
N ILE A 151 9.73 -0.91 3.74
CA ILE A 151 10.52 0.31 3.68
C ILE A 151 11.87 0.10 4.37
N ASP A 152 11.87 -0.53 5.54
CA ASP A 152 13.07 -0.82 6.32
C ASP A 152 13.97 -1.86 5.64
N ALA A 153 13.41 -2.88 5.00
CA ALA A 153 14.16 -3.89 4.25
C ALA A 153 14.84 -3.31 2.99
N GLU A 154 14.22 -2.37 2.31
CA GLU A 154 14.85 -1.64 1.21
C GLU A 154 16.00 -0.75 1.71
N HIS A 155 15.90 -0.21 2.92
CA HIS A 155 16.99 0.54 3.55
C HIS A 155 18.11 -0.36 4.09
N THR A 156 17.83 -1.61 4.47
CA THR A 156 18.81 -2.55 5.05
C THR A 156 19.58 -3.34 3.98
N SER A 157 19.08 -3.43 2.74
CA SER A 157 19.75 -4.16 1.65
C SER A 157 20.85 -3.37 0.94
N LEU A 158 21.11 -2.13 1.32
CA LEU A 158 22.30 -1.42 0.90
C LEU A 158 23.45 -1.80 1.85
N PRO A 159 24.60 -2.32 1.35
CA PRO A 159 25.74 -2.64 2.20
C PRO A 159 26.21 -1.36 2.89
N VAL A 160 26.06 -1.30 4.20
CA VAL A 160 26.65 -0.26 5.03
C VAL A 160 28.16 -0.49 5.02
N HIS A 161 28.87 0.03 4.02
CA HIS A 161 30.29 0.25 4.13
C HIS A 161 30.51 1.38 5.14
N SER A 162 30.76 0.98 6.38
CA SER A 162 31.30 1.86 7.43
C SER A 162 32.71 2.26 7.06
N SER A 163 32.83 3.31 6.26
CA SER A 163 34.04 4.13 6.21
C SER A 163 33.57 5.57 6.01
N ALA A 164 33.48 6.28 7.12
CA ALA A 164 33.16 7.69 7.15
C ALA A 164 34.23 8.48 6.39
N ASN A 165 33.92 8.78 5.13
CA ASN A 165 34.60 9.81 4.37
C ASN A 165 33.67 11.03 4.30
N PRO A 166 33.98 12.16 4.98
CA PRO A 166 33.04 13.29 5.15
C PRO A 166 32.78 14.10 3.88
N SER A 167 33.16 13.65 2.69
CA SER A 167 33.09 14.38 1.43
C SER A 167 32.11 13.79 0.39
N ARG A 168 31.33 12.74 0.71
CA ARG A 168 30.31 12.23 -0.21
C ARG A 168 28.89 12.71 0.23
N PRO A 169 28.09 13.26 -0.68
CA PRO A 169 26.71 13.59 -0.35
C PRO A 169 25.94 12.32 0.00
N THR A 170 25.43 12.26 1.23
CA THR A 170 24.57 11.17 1.69
C THR A 170 23.19 11.36 1.09
N VAL A 171 22.69 10.40 0.31
CA VAL A 171 21.30 10.38 -0.15
C VAL A 171 20.45 9.90 1.02
N LEU A 172 19.61 10.79 1.56
CA LEU A 172 18.73 10.49 2.70
C LEU A 172 17.44 9.79 2.27
N SER A 173 16.91 10.15 1.11
CA SER A 173 15.65 9.60 0.60
C SER A 173 15.51 9.80 -0.91
N VAL A 174 14.74 8.95 -1.58
CA VAL A 174 14.40 9.04 -3.01
C VAL A 174 12.90 8.92 -3.18
N GLY A 175 12.31 9.78 -4.02
CA GLY A 175 10.91 9.70 -4.41
C GLY A 175 10.79 9.65 -5.92
N ILE A 176 9.87 8.81 -6.41
CA ILE A 176 9.58 8.67 -7.84
C ILE A 176 8.08 8.85 -8.06
N ASP A 177 7.74 9.56 -9.13
CA ASP A 177 6.37 9.75 -9.58
C ASP A 177 6.29 9.85 -11.10
N ILE A 178 5.19 9.36 -11.68
CA ILE A 178 4.92 9.39 -13.12
C ILE A 178 3.48 9.86 -13.33
N GLU A 179 3.30 10.93 -14.10
CA GLU A 179 1.98 11.49 -14.42
C GLU A 179 1.75 11.61 -15.91
N ASP A 180 0.49 11.38 -16.31
CA ASP A 180 0.06 11.53 -17.70
C ASP A 180 -0.21 13.00 -18.05
N VAL A 181 0.36 13.47 -19.17
CA VAL A 181 0.23 14.86 -19.65
C VAL A 181 -1.22 15.19 -20.02
N GLY A 182 -1.94 14.24 -20.60
CA GLY A 182 -3.35 14.40 -20.99
C GLY A 182 -4.23 14.61 -19.74
N ARG A 183 -4.02 13.82 -18.70
CA ARG A 183 -4.72 13.96 -17.41
C ARG A 183 -4.52 15.34 -16.79
N VAL A 184 -3.30 15.81 -16.69
CA VAL A 184 -3.02 17.14 -16.12
C VAL A 184 -3.58 18.26 -17.00
N LYS A 185 -3.51 18.13 -18.32
CA LYS A 185 -4.14 19.05 -19.28
C LYS A 185 -5.65 19.13 -19.06
N ASP A 186 -6.33 18.01 -18.85
CA ASP A 186 -7.77 17.96 -18.60
C ASP A 186 -8.14 18.57 -17.25
N LEU A 187 -7.32 18.37 -16.21
CA LEU A 187 -7.51 19.03 -14.91
C LEU A 187 -7.37 20.56 -15.03
N ILE A 188 -6.38 21.05 -15.77
CA ILE A 188 -6.20 22.49 -16.01
C ILE A 188 -7.39 23.05 -16.82
N ARG A 189 -7.85 22.34 -17.87
CA ARG A 189 -9.01 22.75 -18.66
C ARG A 189 -10.29 22.81 -17.82
N ARG A 190 -10.49 21.84 -16.93
CA ARG A 190 -11.73 21.70 -16.12
C ARG A 190 -11.77 22.66 -14.94
N TYR A 191 -10.66 22.89 -14.26
CA TYR A 191 -10.61 23.64 -13.01
C TYR A 191 -9.85 24.96 -13.09
N GLY A 192 -9.14 25.22 -14.19
CA GLY A 192 -8.43 26.49 -14.46
C GLY A 192 -7.52 26.93 -13.32
N ASP A 193 -7.66 28.19 -12.96
CA ASP A 193 -6.86 28.83 -11.90
C ASP A 193 -7.03 28.17 -10.52
N ARG A 194 -8.18 27.56 -10.24
CA ARG A 194 -8.38 26.85 -8.95
C ARG A 194 -7.42 25.68 -8.79
N PHE A 195 -7.15 24.95 -9.86
CA PHE A 195 -6.19 23.86 -9.86
C PHE A 195 -4.76 24.39 -9.81
N THR A 196 -4.40 25.30 -10.72
CA THR A 196 -3.02 25.75 -10.85
C THR A 196 -2.54 26.50 -9.62
N ARG A 197 -3.32 27.44 -9.06
CA ARG A 197 -2.97 28.19 -7.86
C ARG A 197 -2.95 27.38 -6.57
N ARG A 198 -3.66 26.25 -6.53
CA ARG A 198 -3.63 25.34 -5.37
C ARG A 198 -2.32 24.54 -5.31
N ILE A 199 -1.74 24.21 -6.47
CA ILE A 199 -0.61 23.29 -6.57
C ILE A 199 0.71 24.01 -6.81
N PHE A 200 0.70 25.01 -7.69
CA PHE A 200 1.91 25.68 -8.15
C PHE A 200 2.10 27.05 -7.52
N THR A 201 3.36 27.46 -7.36
CA THR A 201 3.71 28.83 -7.00
C THR A 201 3.45 29.76 -8.19
N ASN A 202 3.37 31.06 -7.94
CA ASN A 202 3.20 32.05 -9.04
C ASN A 202 4.37 31.96 -10.04
N GLY A 203 5.61 31.77 -9.55
CA GLY A 203 6.78 31.61 -10.41
C GLY A 203 6.72 30.36 -11.31
N GLU A 204 6.17 29.27 -10.81
CA GLU A 204 5.95 28.05 -11.61
C GLU A 204 4.85 28.24 -12.66
N ILE A 205 3.76 28.92 -12.30
CA ILE A 205 2.66 29.24 -13.22
C ILE A 205 3.17 30.10 -14.37
N ASP A 206 3.86 31.21 -14.05
CA ASP A 206 4.44 32.09 -15.04
C ASP A 206 5.43 31.39 -15.96
N TYR A 207 6.28 30.55 -15.38
CA TYR A 207 7.22 29.74 -16.15
C TYR A 207 6.50 28.81 -17.14
N CYS A 208 5.49 28.07 -16.68
CA CYS A 208 4.78 27.09 -17.50
C CYS A 208 3.98 27.76 -18.63
N GLN A 209 3.29 28.88 -18.33
CA GLN A 209 2.45 29.60 -19.30
C GLN A 209 3.25 30.21 -20.46
N ARG A 210 4.51 30.57 -20.23
CA ARG A 210 5.41 31.11 -21.29
C ARG A 210 5.98 30.04 -22.20
N ARG A 211 5.67 28.75 -22.02
CA ARG A 211 6.23 27.66 -22.82
C ARG A 211 5.29 27.25 -23.95
N ARG A 212 5.88 26.73 -25.03
CA ARG A 212 5.13 26.25 -26.21
C ARG A 212 4.10 25.17 -25.87
N PHE A 213 4.41 24.31 -24.88
CA PHE A 213 3.55 23.22 -24.41
C PHE A 213 3.34 23.30 -22.89
N PRO A 214 2.52 24.26 -22.39
CA PRO A 214 2.36 24.49 -20.97
C PRO A 214 2.01 23.24 -20.15
N ALA A 215 1.10 22.39 -20.67
CA ALA A 215 0.64 21.19 -19.99
C ALA A 215 1.80 20.23 -19.62
N GLN A 216 2.78 20.04 -20.53
CA GLN A 216 3.97 19.21 -20.23
C GLN A 216 4.79 19.77 -19.06
N HIS A 217 4.95 21.11 -19.03
CA HIS A 217 5.70 21.77 -17.97
C HIS A 217 4.98 21.76 -16.62
N PHE A 218 3.67 21.88 -16.63
CA PHE A 218 2.84 21.67 -15.44
C PHE A 218 2.92 20.23 -14.95
N THR A 219 2.79 19.26 -15.85
CA THR A 219 2.89 17.84 -15.50
C THR A 219 4.22 17.48 -14.87
N GLY A 220 5.34 17.88 -15.48
CA GLY A 220 6.66 17.61 -14.92
C GLY A 220 6.87 18.23 -13.54
N ARG A 221 6.28 19.41 -13.25
CA ARG A 221 6.32 20.02 -11.91
C ARG A 221 5.41 19.31 -10.94
N PHE A 222 4.24 18.89 -11.39
CA PHE A 222 3.29 18.13 -10.58
C PHE A 222 3.93 16.81 -10.12
N SER A 223 4.48 16.02 -11.05
CA SER A 223 5.22 14.79 -10.73
C SER A 223 6.40 15.04 -9.80
N ALA A 224 7.19 16.10 -10.04
CA ALA A 224 8.34 16.42 -9.19
C ALA A 224 7.93 16.74 -7.74
N LYS A 225 6.80 17.43 -7.55
CA LYS A 225 6.24 17.74 -6.22
C LYS A 225 5.70 16.48 -5.55
N GLU A 226 4.99 15.60 -6.27
CA GLU A 226 4.55 14.30 -5.75
C GLU A 226 5.73 13.42 -5.35
N ALA A 227 6.75 13.33 -6.20
CA ALA A 227 7.97 12.60 -5.89
C ALA A 227 8.66 13.16 -4.63
N ALA A 228 8.74 14.49 -4.49
CA ALA A 228 9.31 15.13 -3.30
C ALA A 228 8.51 14.82 -2.03
N MET A 229 7.17 14.86 -2.07
CA MET A 229 6.32 14.48 -0.93
C MET A 229 6.49 13.01 -0.54
N LYS A 230 6.67 12.13 -1.53
CA LYS A 230 6.99 10.71 -1.29
C LYS A 230 8.35 10.55 -0.61
N ALA A 231 9.37 11.29 -1.08
CA ALA A 231 10.71 11.27 -0.48
C ALA A 231 10.73 11.78 0.96
N LEU A 232 9.90 12.79 1.28
CA LEU A 232 9.76 13.32 2.64
C LEU A 232 8.93 12.41 3.56
N GLY A 233 8.24 11.39 3.03
CA GLY A 233 7.35 10.54 3.81
C GLY A 233 6.11 11.24 4.36
N THR A 234 5.86 12.49 3.95
CA THR A 234 4.81 13.33 4.55
C THR A 234 3.42 13.09 3.94
N GLY A 235 3.34 12.64 2.69
CA GLY A 235 2.07 12.53 1.98
C GLY A 235 1.26 13.85 2.04
N ARG A 236 -0.06 13.76 1.81
CA ARG A 236 -0.96 14.94 1.88
C ARG A 236 -1.41 15.33 3.30
N GLY A 237 -0.94 14.65 4.34
CA GLY A 237 -1.54 14.74 5.68
C GLY A 237 -0.71 15.42 6.77
N ASN A 238 0.58 15.62 6.56
CA ASN A 238 1.50 16.01 7.64
C ASN A 238 1.94 17.49 7.58
N GLY A 239 1.05 18.39 7.17
CA GLY A 239 1.33 19.83 7.23
C GLY A 239 2.10 20.38 6.04
N VAL A 240 2.54 19.55 5.09
CA VAL A 240 3.23 20.01 3.87
C VAL A 240 2.20 20.35 2.79
N LEU A 241 2.22 21.59 2.32
CA LEU A 241 1.38 22.06 1.24
C LEU A 241 2.10 21.91 -0.11
N TRP A 242 1.33 21.75 -1.19
CA TRP A 242 1.87 21.71 -2.56
C TRP A 242 2.80 22.88 -2.91
N ARG A 243 2.52 24.05 -2.38
CA ARG A 243 3.28 25.27 -2.65
C ARG A 243 4.52 25.40 -1.77
N ASP A 244 4.67 24.55 -0.75
CA ASP A 244 5.88 24.48 0.08
C ASP A 244 7.05 23.84 -0.66
N ILE A 245 6.75 23.12 -1.76
CA ILE A 245 7.74 22.54 -2.65
C ILE A 245 7.69 23.27 -4.00
N GLU A 246 8.74 23.99 -4.34
CA GLU A 246 8.84 24.74 -5.60
C GLU A 246 9.89 24.13 -6.53
N VAL A 247 9.51 23.89 -7.79
CA VAL A 247 10.44 23.41 -8.83
C VAL A 247 11.08 24.59 -9.53
N ILE A 248 12.36 24.83 -9.27
CA ILE A 248 13.14 25.93 -9.83
C ILE A 248 14.01 25.44 -10.98
N ARG A 249 14.08 26.20 -12.06
CA ARG A 249 14.99 25.97 -13.18
C ARG A 249 15.68 27.28 -13.57
N SER A 250 16.97 27.38 -13.28
CA SER A 250 17.84 28.51 -13.62
C SER A 250 19.07 28.00 -14.38
N GLY A 251 18.90 27.78 -15.72
CA GLY A 251 20.02 27.44 -16.60
C GLY A 251 20.62 26.03 -16.49
N GLY A 252 20.04 25.12 -15.68
CA GLY A 252 20.54 23.76 -15.47
C GLY A 252 19.42 22.74 -15.24
N PRO A 253 19.72 21.57 -14.65
CA PRO A 253 18.71 20.62 -14.23
C PRO A 253 17.75 21.25 -13.23
N PRO A 254 16.48 20.84 -13.18
CA PRO A 254 15.52 21.35 -12.21
C PRO A 254 15.97 21.02 -10.78
N LYS A 255 15.75 21.96 -9.86
CA LYS A 255 16.02 21.81 -8.43
C LYS A 255 14.73 22.00 -7.65
N LEU A 256 14.64 21.38 -6.48
CA LEU A 256 13.55 21.58 -5.55
C LEU A 256 13.97 22.58 -4.47
N LYS A 257 13.06 23.51 -4.18
CA LYS A 257 13.17 24.43 -3.04
C LYS A 257 12.04 24.07 -2.07
N PHE A 258 12.40 23.84 -0.84
CA PHE A 258 11.49 23.50 0.25
C PHE A 258 11.28 24.73 1.13
N THR A 259 10.03 24.99 1.52
CA THR A 259 9.61 26.09 2.41
C THR A 259 8.46 25.60 3.28
N GLY A 260 8.05 26.39 4.28
CA GLY A 260 6.91 26.05 5.13
C GLY A 260 7.11 24.76 5.89
N GLY A 261 6.19 23.81 5.73
CA GLY A 261 6.21 22.51 6.40
C GLY A 261 7.06 21.43 5.71
N ALA A 262 7.67 21.74 4.55
CA ALA A 262 8.44 20.77 3.75
C ALA A 262 9.93 20.71 4.10
#